data_d34e8fa7f9df29a97250b5372e1bd8fd
#
_entry.id   d34e8fa7f9df29a97250b5372e1bd8fd
#
_cell.length_a   1.000
_cell.length_b   1.000
_cell.length_c   1.000
_cell.angle_alpha   90.00
_cell.angle_beta   90.00
_cell.angle_gamma   90.00
#
_symmetry.space_group_name_H-M   'P 1'
#
loop_
_entity.id
_entity.type
_entity.pdbx_description
1 polymer ?
#
loop_
_entity_poly.entity_id
_entity_poly.type
_entity_poly.pdbx_seq_one_letter_code
_entity_poly.pdbx_strand_id
1 'polypeptide(L)'
;MATTAIPYEDRIRLDEDEANKVGEAYDTKICGISALEIKMFAVNSKYQDVFFEYEGENLPLSAWIMRSIIDYAHTLQNQVIGFKALFLHSLPEAENFYRENGFNVMEKNMQPLHCVDSEYKAMYLALKEVHMNYDK
;
A
#
# COMPACT_ATOMS: atom_id res chain seq x y z
N MET A 1 -9.55 8.87 4.91
CA MET A 1 -8.91 7.53 4.87
C MET A 1 -9.80 6.51 5.54
N ALA A 2 -9.74 5.27 5.14
CA ALA A 2 -10.53 4.18 5.70
C ALA A 2 -9.67 2.92 5.88
N THR A 3 -10.02 2.09 6.84
CA THR A 3 -9.37 0.79 7.02
C THR A 3 -9.90 -0.21 6.01
N THR A 4 -9.01 -1.03 5.46
CA THR A 4 -9.34 -2.07 4.49
C THR A 4 -8.39 -3.26 4.66
N ALA A 5 -8.62 -4.32 3.88
CA ALA A 5 -7.70 -5.43 3.79
C ALA A 5 -7.30 -5.67 2.34
N ILE A 6 -6.01 -5.80 2.09
CA ILE A 6 -5.48 -6.20 0.79
C ILE A 6 -5.42 -7.73 0.78
N PRO A 7 -6.21 -8.42 -0.05
CA PRO A 7 -6.12 -9.86 -0.17
C PRO A 7 -4.88 -10.25 -0.97
N TYR A 8 -4.27 -11.34 -0.59
CA TYR A 8 -3.20 -11.97 -1.37
C TYR A 8 -3.29 -13.49 -1.24
N GLU A 9 -2.81 -14.17 -2.27
CA GLU A 9 -2.71 -15.62 -2.27
C GLU A 9 -1.35 -16.04 -1.73
N ASP A 10 -1.36 -16.96 -0.76
CA ASP A 10 -0.16 -17.55 -0.22
C ASP A 10 -0.17 -19.06 -0.44
N ARG A 11 1.01 -19.64 -0.68
CA ARG A 11 1.18 -21.08 -0.82
C ARG A 11 1.44 -21.69 0.55
N ILE A 12 0.58 -22.64 0.92
CA ILE A 12 0.72 -23.41 2.13
C ILE A 12 1.19 -24.80 1.75
N ARG A 13 2.27 -25.25 2.38
CA ARG A 13 2.71 -26.64 2.24
C ARG A 13 1.73 -27.55 2.98
N LEU A 14 1.16 -28.49 2.23
CA LEU A 14 0.29 -29.51 2.78
C LEU A 14 1.12 -30.59 3.51
N ASP A 15 0.56 -31.18 4.55
CA ASP A 15 1.13 -32.38 5.13
C ASP A 15 1.02 -33.58 4.17
N GLU A 16 1.70 -34.69 4.47
CA GLU A 16 1.74 -35.83 3.58
C GLU A 16 0.36 -36.45 3.33
N ASP A 17 -0.52 -36.46 4.33
CA ASP A 17 -1.85 -37.01 4.21
C ASP A 17 -2.76 -36.14 3.34
N GLU A 18 -2.69 -34.85 3.48
CA GLU A 18 -3.44 -33.89 2.66
C GLU A 18 -2.90 -33.86 1.23
N ALA A 19 -1.58 -33.86 1.04
CA ALA A 19 -0.95 -33.91 -0.28
C ALA A 19 -1.34 -35.18 -1.06
N ASN A 20 -1.43 -36.29 -0.42
CA ASN A 20 -1.85 -37.57 -1.02
C ASN A 20 -3.33 -37.58 -1.44
N LYS A 21 -4.21 -36.89 -0.72
CA LYS A 21 -5.63 -36.77 -1.05
C LYS A 21 -5.88 -35.84 -2.25
N VAL A 22 -5.14 -34.79 -2.38
CA VAL A 22 -5.32 -33.74 -3.40
C VAL A 22 -4.43 -33.96 -4.63
N GLY A 23 -3.34 -34.74 -4.49
CA GLY A 23 -2.36 -34.97 -5.56
C GLY A 23 -1.39 -33.79 -5.77
N GLU A 24 -1.39 -32.81 -4.87
CA GLU A 24 -0.52 -31.64 -4.89
C GLU A 24 0.17 -31.44 -3.54
N ALA A 25 1.42 -30.98 -3.54
CA ALA A 25 2.20 -30.73 -2.32
C ALA A 25 1.87 -29.40 -1.64
N TYR A 26 1.17 -28.50 -2.34
CA TYR A 26 0.85 -27.14 -1.89
C TYR A 26 -0.60 -26.80 -2.16
N ASP A 27 -1.20 -26.05 -1.25
CA ASP A 27 -2.50 -25.43 -1.43
C ASP A 27 -2.36 -23.91 -1.44
N THR A 28 -3.38 -23.22 -1.94
CA THR A 28 -3.43 -21.76 -1.99
C THR A 28 -4.39 -21.26 -0.92
N LYS A 29 -3.91 -20.35 -0.09
CA LYS A 29 -4.71 -19.68 0.93
C LYS A 29 -4.82 -18.20 0.60
N ILE A 30 -6.02 -17.65 0.74
CA ILE A 30 -6.24 -16.21 0.65
C ILE A 30 -6.05 -15.60 2.04
N CYS A 31 -5.10 -14.68 2.14
CA CYS A 31 -4.78 -13.92 3.34
C CYS A 31 -5.14 -12.45 3.14
N GLY A 32 -5.32 -11.71 4.23
CA GLY A 32 -5.56 -10.27 4.19
C GLY A 32 -4.44 -9.50 4.88
N ILE A 33 -3.92 -8.47 4.22
CA ILE A 33 -3.01 -7.50 4.82
C ILE A 33 -3.84 -6.30 5.28
N SER A 34 -3.80 -5.99 6.57
CA SER A 34 -4.45 -4.80 7.10
C SER A 34 -3.84 -3.54 6.48
N ALA A 35 -4.66 -2.70 5.90
CA ALA A 35 -4.23 -1.50 5.19
C ALA A 35 -5.11 -0.29 5.50
N LEU A 36 -4.53 0.89 5.34
CA LEU A 36 -5.23 2.16 5.36
C LEU A 36 -5.43 2.64 3.94
N GLU A 37 -6.68 2.80 3.52
CA GLU A 37 -7.01 3.24 2.17
C GLU A 37 -7.09 4.75 2.07
N ILE A 38 -6.36 5.31 1.10
CA ILE A 38 -6.50 6.70 0.69
C ILE A 38 -7.62 6.75 -0.36
N LYS A 39 -8.79 7.20 0.05
CA LYS A 39 -9.98 7.26 -0.82
C LYS A 39 -9.87 8.31 -1.90
N MET A 40 -9.28 9.45 -1.57
CA MET A 40 -9.14 10.58 -2.48
C MET A 40 -7.89 11.38 -2.14
N PHE A 41 -7.12 11.67 -3.18
CA PHE A 41 -6.01 12.60 -3.13
C PHE A 41 -6.04 13.49 -4.37
N ALA A 42 -6.07 14.78 -4.17
CA ALA A 42 -6.02 15.75 -5.25
C ALA A 42 -5.32 17.03 -4.81
N VAL A 43 -4.57 17.60 -5.72
CA VAL A 43 -3.96 18.92 -5.55
C VAL A 43 -4.57 19.86 -6.56
N ASN A 44 -5.02 21.03 -6.09
CA ASN A 44 -5.57 22.05 -6.97
C ASN A 44 -4.58 22.38 -8.09
N SER A 45 -5.07 22.49 -9.33
CA SER A 45 -4.24 22.74 -10.52
C SER A 45 -3.37 23.99 -10.39
N LYS A 46 -3.82 25.00 -9.64
CA LYS A 46 -3.03 26.20 -9.32
C LYS A 46 -1.70 25.89 -8.61
N TYR A 47 -1.61 24.80 -7.89
CA TYR A 47 -0.45 24.41 -7.07
C TYR A 47 0.30 23.18 -7.60
N GLN A 48 -0.13 22.59 -8.70
CA GLN A 48 0.50 21.38 -9.24
C GLN A 48 1.94 21.61 -9.70
N ASP A 49 2.24 22.79 -10.22
CA ASP A 49 3.57 23.16 -10.71
C ASP A 49 4.40 23.97 -9.68
N VAL A 50 3.97 23.98 -8.42
CA VAL A 50 4.67 24.69 -7.34
C VAL A 50 5.67 23.76 -6.68
N PHE A 51 6.94 24.19 -6.64
CA PHE A 51 8.03 23.48 -6.00
C PHE A 51 8.45 24.18 -4.71
N PHE A 52 8.81 23.40 -3.71
CA PHE A 52 9.36 23.87 -2.45
C PHE A 52 10.71 23.24 -2.18
N GLU A 53 11.63 24.05 -1.71
CA GLU A 53 12.94 23.61 -1.23
C GLU A 53 12.94 23.57 0.29
N TYR A 54 13.32 22.42 0.83
CA TYR A 54 13.49 22.21 2.25
C TYR A 54 14.64 21.21 2.49
N GLU A 55 15.60 21.60 3.33
CA GLU A 55 16.78 20.77 3.67
C GLU A 55 17.55 20.25 2.43
N GLY A 56 17.67 21.09 1.38
CA GLY A 56 18.38 20.73 0.16
C GLY A 56 17.60 19.90 -0.84
N GLU A 57 16.37 19.55 -0.54
CA GLU A 57 15.46 18.86 -1.47
C GLU A 57 14.46 19.83 -2.10
N ASN A 58 14.40 19.83 -3.42
CA ASN A 58 13.43 20.60 -4.19
C ASN A 58 12.39 19.67 -4.80
N LEU A 59 11.19 19.68 -4.24
CA LEU A 59 10.10 18.78 -4.62
C LEU A 59 8.81 19.56 -4.91
N PRO A 60 7.95 19.03 -5.81
CA PRO A 60 6.63 19.59 -6.00
C PRO A 60 5.79 19.50 -4.71
N LEU A 61 4.91 20.47 -4.52
CA LEU A 61 4.02 20.51 -3.35
C LEU A 61 3.24 19.22 -3.13
N SER A 62 2.78 18.59 -4.21
CA SER A 62 2.08 17.31 -4.14
C SER A 62 2.91 16.21 -3.49
N ALA A 63 4.22 16.15 -3.77
CA ALA A 63 5.14 15.20 -3.17
C ALA A 63 5.35 15.48 -1.67
N TRP A 64 5.45 16.74 -1.26
CA TRP A 64 5.52 17.13 0.16
C TRP A 64 4.25 16.73 0.92
N ILE A 65 3.09 16.97 0.33
CA ILE A 65 1.81 16.56 0.94
C ILE A 65 1.74 15.03 1.05
N MET A 66 2.13 14.29 0.01
CA MET A 66 2.14 12.83 0.04
C MET A 66 3.10 12.29 1.10
N ARG A 67 4.29 12.85 1.25
CA ARG A 67 5.21 12.50 2.34
C ARG A 67 4.59 12.73 3.72
N SER A 68 3.89 13.84 3.89
CA SER A 68 3.18 14.13 5.15
C SER A 68 2.11 13.10 5.46
N ILE A 69 1.39 12.63 4.46
CA ILE A 69 0.39 11.55 4.61
C ILE A 69 1.06 10.24 5.01
N ILE A 70 2.17 9.89 4.37
CA ILE A 70 2.93 8.68 4.68
C ILE A 70 3.49 8.74 6.10
N ASP A 71 4.05 9.86 6.51
CA ASP A 71 4.58 10.07 7.88
C ASP A 71 3.46 9.98 8.91
N TYR A 72 2.31 10.54 8.62
CA TYR A 72 1.13 10.43 9.48
C TYR A 72 0.64 8.97 9.59
N ALA A 73 0.66 8.24 8.48
CA ALA A 73 0.32 6.82 8.48
C ALA A 73 1.30 6.00 9.35
N HIS A 74 2.59 6.27 9.28
CA HIS A 74 3.59 5.66 10.18
C HIS A 74 3.31 5.98 11.65
N THR A 75 2.95 7.22 11.95
CA THR A 75 2.59 7.62 13.32
C THR A 75 1.37 6.86 13.81
N LEU A 76 0.32 6.75 12.99
CA LEU A 76 -0.88 5.98 13.34
C LEU A 76 -0.59 4.50 13.53
N GLN A 77 0.25 3.91 12.67
CA GLN A 77 0.66 2.51 12.77
C GLN A 77 1.30 2.21 14.12
N ASN A 78 2.17 3.09 14.58
CA ASN A 78 2.91 2.90 15.83
C ASN A 78 2.08 3.20 17.08
N GLN A 79 1.11 4.09 17.00
CA GLN A 79 0.37 4.57 18.19
C GLN A 79 -0.98 3.90 18.41
N VAL A 80 -1.71 3.58 17.36
CA VAL A 80 -3.15 3.26 17.49
C VAL A 80 -3.58 2.00 16.76
N ILE A 81 -3.11 1.74 15.55
CA ILE A 81 -3.67 0.72 14.67
C ILE A 81 -2.55 -0.07 13.97
N GLY A 82 -2.60 -1.37 14.07
CA GLY A 82 -1.61 -2.27 13.45
C GLY A 82 -1.86 -2.53 11.96
N PHE A 83 -2.02 -1.51 11.12
CA PHE A 83 -2.03 -1.72 9.67
C PHE A 83 -0.60 -1.72 9.11
N LYS A 84 -0.40 -2.44 8.01
CA LYS A 84 0.92 -2.71 7.42
C LYS A 84 1.17 -2.03 6.10
N ALA A 85 0.15 -1.44 5.50
CA ALA A 85 0.25 -0.81 4.19
C ALA A 85 -0.70 0.36 4.03
N LEU A 86 -0.34 1.28 3.13
CA LEU A 86 -1.25 2.22 2.50
C LEU A 86 -1.75 1.61 1.19
N PHE A 87 -2.99 1.86 0.87
CA PHE A 87 -3.66 1.35 -0.32
C PHE A 87 -4.45 2.46 -1.02
N LEU A 88 -4.47 2.45 -2.33
CA LEU A 88 -5.27 3.38 -3.14
C LEU A 88 -5.59 2.81 -4.52
N HIS A 89 -6.56 3.45 -5.17
CA HIS A 89 -6.85 3.24 -6.57
C HIS A 89 -6.42 4.47 -7.34
N SER A 90 -5.48 4.29 -8.28
CA SER A 90 -4.91 5.37 -9.07
C SER A 90 -5.58 5.50 -10.42
N LEU A 91 -5.85 6.73 -10.83
CA LEU A 91 -6.11 7.04 -12.23
C LEU A 91 -4.86 6.76 -13.08
N PRO A 92 -5.00 6.36 -14.37
CA PRO A 92 -3.85 6.09 -15.24
C PRO A 92 -2.84 7.23 -15.32
N GLU A 93 -3.30 8.46 -15.40
CA GLU A 93 -2.46 9.65 -15.46
C GLU A 93 -1.72 9.98 -14.17
N ALA A 94 -2.17 9.47 -13.03
CA ALA A 94 -1.56 9.69 -11.73
C ALA A 94 -0.62 8.55 -11.29
N GLU A 95 -0.55 7.47 -12.03
CA GLU A 95 0.25 6.28 -11.68
C GLU A 95 1.72 6.62 -11.43
N ASN A 96 2.34 7.42 -12.31
CA ASN A 96 3.74 7.82 -12.17
C ASN A 96 3.99 8.62 -10.92
N PHE A 97 3.07 9.51 -10.55
CA PHE A 97 3.15 10.27 -9.31
C PHE A 97 3.23 9.36 -8.09
N TYR A 98 2.36 8.35 -8.02
CA TYR A 98 2.36 7.42 -6.90
C TYR A 98 3.60 6.52 -6.90
N ARG A 99 4.08 6.07 -8.06
CA ARG A 99 5.33 5.31 -8.17
C ARG A 99 6.53 6.11 -7.67
N GLU A 100 6.64 7.38 -8.02
CA GLU A 100 7.70 8.28 -7.56
C GLU A 100 7.66 8.50 -6.03
N ASN A 101 6.49 8.35 -5.41
CA ASN A 101 6.29 8.42 -3.96
C ASN A 101 6.37 7.06 -3.26
N GLY A 102 6.82 6.02 -3.93
CA GLY A 102 7.11 4.71 -3.36
C GLY A 102 5.99 3.67 -3.46
N PHE A 103 4.87 3.99 -4.09
CA PHE A 103 3.79 3.03 -4.30
C PHE A 103 4.10 2.05 -5.43
N ASN A 104 3.63 0.83 -5.27
CA ASN A 104 3.74 -0.23 -6.27
C ASN A 104 2.36 -0.65 -6.76
N VAL A 105 2.28 -1.07 -8.03
CA VAL A 105 1.06 -1.69 -8.55
C VAL A 105 0.86 -3.04 -7.89
N MET A 106 -0.40 -3.41 -7.64
CA MET A 106 -0.74 -4.73 -7.10
C MET A 106 -0.14 -5.85 -7.92
N GLU A 107 0.46 -6.81 -7.25
CA GLU A 107 1.01 -8.02 -7.84
C GLU A 107 -0.10 -8.99 -8.26
N LYS A 108 0.23 -9.97 -9.11
CA LYS A 108 -0.74 -10.93 -9.63
C LYS A 108 -1.44 -11.76 -8.54
N ASN A 109 -0.78 -11.98 -7.43
CA ASN A 109 -1.32 -12.70 -6.27
C ASN A 109 -2.16 -11.83 -5.34
N MET A 110 -2.25 -10.53 -5.61
CA MET A 110 -3.08 -9.58 -4.88
C MET A 110 -4.35 -9.30 -5.67
N GLN A 111 -5.48 -9.75 -5.18
CA GLN A 111 -6.77 -9.57 -5.83
C GLN A 111 -7.52 -8.40 -5.16
N PRO A 112 -7.98 -7.42 -5.91
CA PRO A 112 -8.80 -6.35 -5.32
C PRO A 112 -10.13 -6.95 -4.81
N LEU A 113 -10.52 -6.56 -3.60
CA LEU A 113 -11.75 -7.06 -2.94
C LEU A 113 -13.04 -6.65 -3.66
N HIS A 114 -12.98 -5.63 -4.49
CA HIS A 114 -14.13 -5.14 -5.23
C HIS A 114 -13.73 -4.91 -6.69
N CYS A 115 -14.63 -5.25 -7.60
CA CYS A 115 -14.51 -4.83 -8.99
C CYS A 115 -14.58 -3.31 -9.04
N VAL A 116 -13.43 -2.68 -9.04
CA VAL A 116 -13.29 -1.28 -9.37
C VAL A 116 -13.26 -1.18 -10.89
N ASP A 117 -13.80 -0.11 -11.40
CA ASP A 117 -13.76 0.19 -12.83
C ASP A 117 -12.36 -0.07 -13.39
N SER A 118 -12.25 -0.76 -14.51
CA SER A 118 -10.99 -1.23 -15.10
C SER A 118 -9.99 -0.11 -15.43
N GLU A 119 -10.41 1.15 -15.36
CA GLU A 119 -9.57 2.33 -15.57
C GLU A 119 -8.68 2.64 -14.37
N TYR A 120 -9.04 2.19 -13.15
CA TYR A 120 -8.27 2.47 -11.94
C TYR A 120 -7.29 1.33 -11.64
N LYS A 121 -6.04 1.69 -11.35
CA LYS A 121 -5.04 0.73 -10.89
C LYS A 121 -4.97 0.72 -9.38
N ALA A 122 -5.11 -0.45 -8.79
CA ALA A 122 -4.86 -0.65 -7.38
C ALA A 122 -3.35 -0.58 -7.10
N MET A 123 -2.96 0.24 -6.14
CA MET A 123 -1.58 0.45 -5.74
C MET A 123 -1.43 0.38 -4.22
N TYR A 124 -0.27 0.00 -3.75
CA TYR A 124 0.04 -0.11 -2.33
C TYR A 124 1.43 0.40 -1.98
N LEU A 125 1.60 0.84 -0.76
CA LEU A 125 2.89 1.14 -0.14
C LEU A 125 3.00 0.35 1.16
N ALA A 126 3.97 -0.55 1.23
CA ALA A 126 4.27 -1.27 2.47
C ALA A 126 4.90 -0.32 3.48
N LEU A 127 4.33 -0.26 4.68
CA LEU A 127 4.86 0.51 5.79
C LEU A 127 5.83 -0.38 6.56
N LYS A 128 7.09 0.03 6.64
CA LYS A 128 8.09 -0.68 7.43
C LYS A 128 7.76 -0.53 8.91
N GLU A 129 7.78 -1.63 9.63
CA GLU A 129 7.74 -1.60 11.08
C GLU A 129 9.02 -0.91 11.57
N VAL A 130 8.84 0.20 12.25
CA VAL A 130 9.95 0.84 12.97
C VAL A 130 10.13 0.02 14.25
N HIS A 131 11.10 -0.89 14.24
CA HIS A 131 11.56 -1.49 15.49
C HIS A 131 12.19 -0.39 16.32
N MET A 132 11.46 0.10 17.31
CA MET A 132 12.09 0.89 18.36
C MET A 132 13.05 -0.06 19.09
N ASN A 133 14.33 0.05 18.77
CA ASN A 133 15.35 -0.50 19.62
C ASN A 133 15.30 0.29 20.92
N TYR A 134 14.61 -0.28 21.89
CA TYR A 134 14.78 0.16 23.27
C TYR A 134 16.16 -0.34 23.72
N ASP A 135 17.19 0.38 23.37
CA ASP A 135 18.49 0.24 24.03
C ASP A 135 18.31 0.66 25.47
N LYS A 136 18.37 -0.34 26.30
CA LYS A 136 18.39 -0.12 27.77
C LYS A 136 19.69 0.50 28.20
#